data_25ff2a7b903eaacb4061890139acfdab
#
_entry.id   25ff2a7b903eaacb4061890139acfdab
#
_cell.length_a   1.000
_cell.length_b   1.000
_cell.length_c   1.000
_cell.angle_alpha   90.00
_cell.angle_beta   90.00
_cell.angle_gamma   90.00
#
_symmetry.space_group_name_H-M   'P 1'
#
loop_
_entity.id
_entity.type
_entity.pdbx_description
1 polymer ?
#
loop_
_entity_poly.entity_id
_entity_poly.type
_entity_poly.pdbx_seq_one_letter_code
_entity_poly.pdbx_strand_id
1 'polypeptide(L)'
;EEFGGVFTLGDLRALNGNLSEAGVYKKLERMIVRGELVKVKRGFYALPSALLAAISARIDPTAYVSTGTALSRHLRIGSVPARRLQAVKIGVPRTYACPLGTIEHLSIAPRLFFGFSVENGIRMATPEKAWLDACYYAYKGRTFSFDLDTDMDRSGLDGTLLAEYLAVFDPRFRAAYERLWGKP
;
A
#
# COMPACT_ATOMS: atom_id res chain seq x y z
N GLU A 1 16.97 12.89 -1.05
CA GLU A 1 15.96 12.39 -0.07
C GLU A 1 14.53 12.84 -0.43
N GLU A 2 14.37 13.92 -1.22
CA GLU A 2 13.08 14.55 -1.58
C GLU A 2 12.04 13.60 -2.24
N PHE A 3 12.47 12.49 -2.83
CA PHE A 3 11.60 11.53 -3.53
C PHE A 3 11.53 10.15 -2.86
N GLY A 4 11.97 9.99 -1.61
CA GLY A 4 12.00 8.68 -0.95
C GLY A 4 12.79 7.62 -1.70
N GLY A 5 13.76 8.05 -2.53
CA GLY A 5 14.54 7.15 -3.38
C GLY A 5 13.81 6.59 -4.60
N VAL A 6 12.67 7.19 -4.99
CA VAL A 6 11.85 6.75 -6.15
C VAL A 6 11.77 7.87 -7.18
N PHE A 7 12.08 7.56 -8.43
CA PHE A 7 12.21 8.51 -9.53
C PHE A 7 11.32 8.11 -10.69
N THR A 8 10.67 9.09 -11.30
CA THR A 8 10.10 8.95 -12.63
C THR A 8 11.16 9.15 -13.71
N LEU A 9 10.87 8.75 -14.93
CA LEU A 9 11.73 9.09 -16.07
C LEU A 9 11.87 10.62 -16.24
N GLY A 10 10.81 11.38 -15.92
CA GLY A 10 10.83 12.84 -15.95
C GLY A 10 11.82 13.42 -14.95
N ASP A 11 11.82 12.95 -13.71
CA ASP A 11 12.77 13.38 -12.68
C ASP A 11 14.22 13.09 -13.12
N LEU A 12 14.46 11.90 -13.67
CA LEU A 12 15.79 11.50 -14.13
C LEU A 12 16.25 12.27 -15.37
N ARG A 13 15.34 12.70 -16.25
CA ARG A 13 15.64 13.61 -17.34
C ARG A 13 16.01 15.00 -16.81
N ALA A 14 15.25 15.53 -15.85
CA ALA A 14 15.54 16.83 -15.24
C ALA A 14 16.92 16.85 -14.57
N LEU A 15 17.26 15.79 -13.83
CA LEU A 15 18.59 15.63 -13.20
C LEU A 15 19.75 15.48 -14.20
N ASN A 16 19.47 15.13 -15.45
CA ASN A 16 20.46 14.90 -16.49
C ASN A 16 20.24 15.81 -17.71
N GLY A 17 19.82 17.03 -17.50
CA GLY A 17 19.40 17.99 -18.54
C GLY A 17 20.38 18.23 -19.69
N ASN A 18 21.66 17.88 -19.51
CA ASN A 18 22.70 17.99 -20.55
C ASN A 18 22.79 16.77 -21.47
N LEU A 19 21.99 15.72 -21.23
CA LEU A 19 22.02 14.50 -22.03
C LEU A 19 20.82 14.46 -23.02
N SER A 20 21.10 13.94 -24.21
CA SER A 20 19.99 13.56 -25.13
C SER A 20 19.12 12.46 -24.50
N GLU A 21 17.91 12.29 -25.01
CA GLU A 21 17.01 11.23 -24.53
C GLU A 21 17.66 9.83 -24.59
N ALA A 22 18.33 9.51 -25.68
CA ALA A 22 19.09 8.27 -25.82
C ALA A 22 20.24 8.16 -24.80
N GLY A 23 20.89 9.28 -24.47
CA GLY A 23 21.94 9.36 -23.44
C GLY A 23 21.39 9.06 -22.06
N VAL A 24 20.23 9.57 -21.70
CA VAL A 24 19.54 9.28 -20.44
C VAL A 24 19.24 7.78 -20.33
N TYR A 25 18.62 7.16 -21.33
CA TYR A 25 18.33 5.73 -21.30
C TYR A 25 19.59 4.88 -21.16
N LYS A 26 20.66 5.18 -21.91
CA LYS A 26 21.95 4.47 -21.83
C LYS A 26 22.59 4.61 -20.43
N LYS A 27 22.44 5.77 -19.78
CA LYS A 27 22.90 5.98 -18.41
C LYS A 27 22.08 5.14 -17.43
N LEU A 28 20.73 5.14 -17.56
CA LEU A 28 19.84 4.36 -16.71
C LEU A 28 20.12 2.86 -16.81
N GLU A 29 20.31 2.33 -18.01
CA GLU A 29 20.69 0.92 -18.23
C GLU A 29 21.98 0.56 -17.48
N ARG A 30 23.02 1.41 -17.57
CA ARG A 30 24.26 1.21 -16.85
C ARG A 30 24.09 1.22 -15.34
N MET A 31 23.26 2.15 -14.80
CA MET A 31 22.96 2.22 -13.37
C MET A 31 22.19 0.98 -12.90
N ILE A 32 21.28 0.46 -13.70
CA ILE A 32 20.56 -0.78 -13.40
C ILE A 32 21.52 -1.98 -13.39
N VAL A 33 22.37 -2.10 -14.39
CA VAL A 33 23.37 -3.19 -14.47
C VAL A 33 24.33 -3.16 -13.26
N ARG A 34 24.69 -1.96 -12.78
CA ARG A 34 25.54 -1.80 -11.58
C ARG A 34 24.79 -1.98 -10.26
N GLY A 35 23.46 -2.16 -10.30
CA GLY A 35 22.65 -2.26 -9.08
C GLY A 35 22.44 -0.93 -8.35
N GLU A 36 22.77 0.20 -8.96
CA GLU A 36 22.57 1.54 -8.39
C GLU A 36 21.10 1.98 -8.46
N LEU A 37 20.36 1.48 -9.45
CA LEU A 37 18.92 1.66 -9.61
C LEU A 37 18.22 0.34 -9.90
N VAL A 38 16.96 0.28 -9.51
CA VAL A 38 16.04 -0.81 -9.82
C VAL A 38 14.91 -0.28 -10.70
N LYS A 39 14.60 -0.97 -11.78
CA LYS A 39 13.40 -0.68 -12.58
C LYS A 39 12.18 -1.25 -11.88
N VAL A 40 11.26 -0.39 -11.47
CA VAL A 40 10.00 -0.77 -10.82
C VAL A 40 8.94 -1.15 -11.84
N LYS A 41 8.70 -0.26 -12.80
CA LYS A 41 7.82 -0.44 -13.96
C LYS A 41 8.27 0.52 -15.06
N ARG A 42 7.58 0.51 -16.20
CA ARG A 42 7.88 1.48 -17.28
C ARG A 42 7.80 2.93 -16.75
N GLY A 43 8.90 3.65 -16.87
CA GLY A 43 9.03 5.05 -16.47
C GLY A 43 9.22 5.30 -14.97
N PHE A 44 9.35 4.25 -14.14
CA PHE A 44 9.58 4.36 -12.69
C PHE A 44 10.80 3.55 -12.29
N TYR A 45 11.67 4.18 -11.51
CA TYR A 45 12.92 3.63 -11.02
C TYR A 45 13.06 3.91 -9.52
N ALA A 46 13.80 3.10 -8.80
CA ALA A 46 14.02 3.28 -7.37
C ALA A 46 15.46 2.94 -6.98
N LEU A 47 15.92 3.52 -5.89
CA LEU A 47 17.15 3.04 -5.22
C LEU A 47 16.89 1.64 -4.65
N PRO A 48 17.91 0.78 -4.55
CA PRO A 48 17.78 -0.55 -3.92
C PRO A 48 17.27 -0.50 -2.46
N SER A 49 17.50 0.62 -1.76
CA SER A 49 17.03 0.86 -0.38
C SER A 49 15.63 1.46 -0.28
N ALA A 50 14.98 1.75 -1.41
CA ALA A 50 13.65 2.37 -1.39
C ALA A 50 12.59 1.45 -0.78
N LEU A 51 11.76 2.01 0.09
CA LEU A 51 10.67 1.29 0.71
C LEU A 51 9.51 1.08 -0.29
N LEU A 52 8.89 -0.10 -0.25
CA LEU A 52 7.71 -0.39 -1.09
C LEU A 52 6.59 0.62 -0.89
N ALA A 53 6.42 1.19 0.31
CA ALA A 53 5.42 2.21 0.59
C ALA A 53 5.70 3.53 -0.15
N ALA A 54 6.97 3.96 -0.21
CA ALA A 54 7.37 5.13 -1.00
C ALA A 54 7.17 4.88 -2.50
N ILE A 55 7.49 3.67 -2.97
CA ILE A 55 7.26 3.27 -4.36
C ILE A 55 5.75 3.29 -4.67
N SER A 56 4.91 2.74 -3.79
CA SER A 56 3.45 2.74 -3.93
C SER A 56 2.89 4.17 -4.03
N ALA A 57 3.28 5.04 -3.09
CA ALA A 57 2.86 6.45 -3.06
C ALA A 57 3.32 7.22 -4.31
N ARG A 58 4.49 6.90 -4.87
CA ARG A 58 4.97 7.55 -6.10
C ARG A 58 4.27 7.05 -7.35
N ILE A 59 3.86 5.77 -7.38
CA ILE A 59 3.07 5.19 -8.49
C ILE A 59 1.64 5.74 -8.50
N ASP A 60 1.02 5.83 -7.33
CA ASP A 60 -0.33 6.35 -7.15
C ASP A 60 -0.41 7.13 -5.83
N PRO A 61 -0.27 8.46 -5.87
CA PRO A 61 -0.29 9.30 -4.67
C PRO A 61 -1.63 9.27 -3.93
N THR A 62 -2.69 8.76 -4.55
CA THR A 62 -4.00 8.63 -3.91
C THR A 62 -4.14 7.34 -3.12
N ALA A 63 -3.36 6.30 -3.41
CA ALA A 63 -3.43 5.04 -2.70
C ALA A 63 -2.97 5.18 -1.23
N TYR A 64 -3.65 4.48 -0.31
CA TYR A 64 -3.23 4.37 1.08
C TYR A 64 -2.83 2.93 1.42
N VAL A 65 -1.74 2.76 2.16
CA VAL A 65 -1.30 1.47 2.68
C VAL A 65 -2.34 0.95 3.67
N SER A 66 -2.77 -0.32 3.55
CA SER A 66 -3.85 -0.88 4.36
C SER A 66 -3.65 -2.38 4.58
N THR A 67 -4.71 -3.03 5.10
CA THR A 67 -4.79 -4.48 5.37
C THR A 67 -3.58 -4.98 6.15
N GLY A 68 -3.05 -6.15 5.85
CA GLY A 68 -1.93 -6.76 6.58
C GLY A 68 -0.69 -5.89 6.67
N THR A 69 -0.38 -5.08 5.64
CA THR A 69 0.77 -4.18 5.70
C THR A 69 0.61 -3.09 6.76
N ALA A 70 -0.56 -2.44 6.83
CA ALA A 70 -0.83 -1.42 7.84
C ALA A 70 -1.01 -2.05 9.24
N LEU A 71 -1.73 -3.18 9.34
CA LEU A 71 -1.92 -3.89 10.60
C LEU A 71 -0.59 -4.31 11.23
N SER A 72 0.35 -4.83 10.44
CA SER A 72 1.70 -5.15 10.93
C SER A 72 2.47 -3.90 11.34
N ARG A 73 2.33 -2.80 10.61
CA ARG A 73 2.97 -1.51 10.97
C ARG A 73 2.44 -0.94 12.28
N HIS A 74 1.16 -1.15 12.57
CA HIS A 74 0.51 -0.77 13.82
C HIS A 74 0.66 -1.82 14.92
N LEU A 75 1.46 -2.88 14.71
CA LEU A 75 1.68 -3.97 15.66
C LEU A 75 0.37 -4.69 16.09
N ARG A 76 -0.60 -4.78 15.16
CA ARG A 76 -1.89 -5.46 15.37
C ARG A 76 -1.88 -6.90 14.89
N ILE A 77 -0.92 -7.26 14.05
CA ILE A 77 -0.60 -8.64 13.67
C ILE A 77 0.90 -8.84 13.77
N GLY A 78 1.33 -10.08 13.78
CA GLY A 78 2.73 -10.45 13.73
C GLY A 78 3.41 -9.97 12.42
N SER A 79 4.24 -10.79 11.83
CA SER A 79 4.94 -10.45 10.60
C SER A 79 4.10 -10.71 9.34
N VAL A 80 4.21 -9.81 8.38
CA VAL A 80 3.77 -10.04 7.00
C VAL A 80 4.97 -10.26 6.09
N PRO A 81 4.82 -10.86 4.90
CA PRO A 81 5.93 -11.00 3.96
C PRO A 81 6.61 -9.66 3.66
N ALA A 82 7.87 -9.51 4.05
CA ALA A 82 8.62 -8.25 4.00
C ALA A 82 8.71 -7.63 2.58
N ARG A 83 8.60 -8.47 1.54
CA ARG A 83 8.66 -8.03 0.14
C ARG A 83 7.28 -7.91 -0.51
N ARG A 84 6.24 -7.69 0.28
CA ARG A 84 4.87 -7.49 -0.20
C ARG A 84 4.25 -6.27 0.50
N LEU A 85 3.64 -5.42 -0.27
CA LEU A 85 2.89 -4.26 0.22
C LEU A 85 1.48 -4.29 -0.35
N GLN A 86 0.51 -4.04 0.51
CA GLN A 86 -0.91 -3.89 0.14
C GLN A 86 -1.35 -2.45 0.40
N ALA A 87 -1.88 -1.83 -0.64
CA ALA A 87 -2.47 -0.50 -0.57
C ALA A 87 -3.85 -0.50 -1.24
N VAL A 88 -4.68 0.45 -0.87
CA VAL A 88 -6.05 0.57 -1.32
C VAL A 88 -6.23 1.88 -2.07
N LYS A 89 -6.96 1.86 -3.17
CA LYS A 89 -7.22 3.01 -4.03
C LYS A 89 -8.62 2.96 -4.64
N ILE A 90 -9.08 4.09 -5.15
CA ILE A 90 -10.26 4.14 -6.00
C ILE A 90 -9.86 3.70 -7.43
N GLY A 91 -10.75 3.01 -8.13
CA GLY A 91 -10.58 2.61 -9.52
C GLY A 91 -9.99 1.20 -9.71
N VAL A 92 -9.33 0.96 -10.82
CA VAL A 92 -8.91 -0.40 -11.22
C VAL A 92 -7.77 -0.93 -10.34
N PRO A 93 -7.89 -2.14 -9.75
CA PRO A 93 -6.80 -2.74 -8.98
C PRO A 93 -5.60 -3.03 -9.88
N ARG A 94 -4.40 -2.97 -9.33
CA ARG A 94 -3.15 -3.21 -10.04
C ARG A 94 -2.13 -3.89 -9.15
N THR A 95 -1.37 -4.80 -9.73
CA THR A 95 -0.20 -5.41 -9.08
C THR A 95 1.06 -5.02 -9.83
N TYR A 96 2.08 -4.61 -9.09
CA TYR A 96 3.39 -4.25 -9.61
C TYR A 96 4.43 -5.17 -8.96
N ALA A 97 5.07 -6.01 -9.77
CA ALA A 97 6.20 -6.83 -9.33
C ALA A 97 7.50 -6.19 -9.80
N CYS A 98 8.45 -6.07 -8.92
CA CYS A 98 9.79 -5.56 -9.20
C CYS A 98 10.84 -6.30 -8.34
N PRO A 99 12.14 -6.12 -8.61
CA PRO A 99 13.19 -6.77 -7.82
C PRO A 99 13.15 -6.47 -6.32
N LEU A 100 12.52 -5.36 -5.88
CA LEU A 100 12.37 -5.02 -4.45
C LEU A 100 11.19 -5.74 -3.78
N GLY A 101 10.20 -6.18 -4.55
CA GLY A 101 9.02 -6.87 -4.04
C GLY A 101 7.78 -6.64 -4.89
N THR A 102 6.64 -6.94 -4.30
CA THR A 102 5.32 -6.82 -4.96
C THR A 102 4.48 -5.77 -4.24
N ILE A 103 3.89 -4.87 -5.01
CA ILE A 103 2.93 -3.87 -4.55
C ILE A 103 1.57 -4.23 -5.12
N GLU A 104 0.59 -4.44 -4.26
CA GLU A 104 -0.80 -4.70 -4.64
C GLU A 104 -1.65 -3.47 -4.32
N HIS A 105 -2.17 -2.82 -5.34
CA HIS A 105 -3.21 -1.81 -5.22
C HIS A 105 -4.58 -2.46 -5.35
N LEU A 106 -5.29 -2.56 -4.23
CA LEU A 106 -6.64 -3.08 -4.14
C LEU A 106 -7.65 -1.98 -4.47
N SER A 107 -8.78 -2.36 -5.05
CA SER A 107 -9.85 -1.42 -5.38
C SER A 107 -10.88 -1.31 -4.27
N ILE A 108 -11.31 -0.09 -3.96
CA ILE A 108 -12.40 0.17 -3.02
C ILE A 108 -13.40 1.17 -3.61
N ALA A 109 -14.65 1.12 -3.16
CA ALA A 109 -15.67 2.08 -3.56
C ALA A 109 -15.35 3.48 -2.98
N PRO A 110 -15.62 4.59 -3.70
CA PRO A 110 -15.29 5.95 -3.25
C PRO A 110 -15.81 6.28 -1.84
N ARG A 111 -17.04 5.84 -1.49
CA ARG A 111 -17.63 6.07 -0.17
C ARG A 111 -16.84 5.41 0.98
N LEU A 112 -16.06 4.37 0.69
CA LEU A 112 -15.24 3.64 1.66
C LEU A 112 -13.77 4.12 1.68
N PHE A 113 -13.46 5.18 0.93
CA PHE A 113 -12.12 5.75 0.82
C PHE A 113 -11.88 6.83 1.87
N PHE A 114 -11.62 6.41 3.11
CA PHE A 114 -11.42 7.28 4.29
C PHE A 114 -10.56 6.54 5.35
N GLY A 115 -10.34 7.15 6.51
CA GLY A 115 -9.71 6.51 7.69
C GLY A 115 -8.20 6.28 7.52
N PHE A 116 -7.49 7.25 6.95
CA PHE A 116 -6.03 7.22 6.80
C PHE A 116 -5.43 8.59 7.15
N SER A 117 -4.19 8.59 7.60
CA SER A 117 -3.34 9.77 7.78
C SER A 117 -2.26 9.83 6.71
N VAL A 118 -1.58 10.97 6.62
CA VAL A 118 -0.45 11.17 5.69
C VAL A 118 0.79 11.48 6.52
N GLU A 119 1.80 10.63 6.37
CA GLU A 119 3.11 10.81 7.00
C GLU A 119 4.21 10.68 5.95
N ASN A 120 5.05 11.69 5.83
CA ASN A 120 6.15 11.72 4.84
C ASN A 120 5.68 11.41 3.41
N GLY A 121 4.50 11.92 3.02
CA GLY A 121 3.91 11.70 1.71
C GLY A 121 3.31 10.30 1.48
N ILE A 122 3.31 9.44 2.48
CA ILE A 122 2.70 8.11 2.44
C ILE A 122 1.37 8.16 3.19
N ARG A 123 0.29 7.72 2.54
CA ARG A 123 -1.01 7.53 3.19
C ARG A 123 -1.04 6.18 3.87
N MET A 124 -1.40 6.15 5.15
CA MET A 124 -1.48 4.94 5.96
C MET A 124 -2.85 4.85 6.63
N ALA A 125 -3.55 3.73 6.46
CA ALA A 125 -4.80 3.47 7.17
C ALA A 125 -4.58 3.50 8.68
N THR A 126 -5.58 4.00 9.44
CA THR A 126 -5.62 3.79 10.88
C THR A 126 -5.74 2.29 11.20
N PRO A 127 -5.43 1.82 12.42
CA PRO A 127 -5.60 0.42 12.80
C PRO A 127 -7.02 -0.10 12.53
N GLU A 128 -8.04 0.70 12.87
CA GLU A 128 -9.47 0.37 12.69
C GLU A 128 -9.83 0.24 11.21
N LYS A 129 -9.33 1.19 10.40
CA LYS A 129 -9.58 1.15 8.95
C LYS A 129 -8.87 -0.02 8.28
N ALA A 130 -7.61 -0.28 8.65
CA ALA A 130 -6.85 -1.41 8.12
C ALA A 130 -7.51 -2.75 8.48
N TRP A 131 -8.05 -2.87 9.69
CA TRP A 131 -8.83 -4.00 10.13
C TRP A 131 -10.11 -4.17 9.31
N LEU A 132 -10.93 -3.12 9.19
CA LEU A 132 -12.17 -3.17 8.41
C LEU A 132 -11.92 -3.46 6.93
N ASP A 133 -10.84 -2.94 6.35
CA ASP A 133 -10.46 -3.25 4.97
C ASP A 133 -10.10 -4.74 4.84
N ALA A 134 -9.33 -5.29 5.78
CA ALA A 134 -8.99 -6.72 5.77
C ALA A 134 -10.24 -7.59 5.88
N CYS A 135 -11.15 -7.30 6.82
CA CYS A 135 -12.44 -7.97 6.95
C CYS A 135 -13.30 -7.86 5.67
N TYR A 136 -13.35 -6.66 5.09
CA TYR A 136 -14.13 -6.41 3.87
C TYR A 136 -13.62 -7.20 2.67
N TYR A 137 -12.29 -7.24 2.48
CA TYR A 137 -11.72 -8.03 1.39
C TYR A 137 -11.83 -9.54 1.66
N ALA A 138 -11.71 -10.00 2.91
CA ALA A 138 -11.98 -11.39 3.27
C ALA A 138 -13.44 -11.78 2.99
N TYR A 139 -14.40 -10.94 3.38
CA TYR A 139 -15.81 -11.12 3.04
C TYR A 139 -16.05 -11.22 1.52
N LYS A 140 -15.21 -10.56 0.72
CA LYS A 140 -15.22 -10.67 -0.75
C LYS A 140 -14.41 -11.84 -1.29
N GLY A 141 -13.99 -12.77 -0.44
CA GLY A 141 -13.29 -14.00 -0.83
C GLY A 141 -11.77 -13.85 -0.98
N ARG A 142 -11.18 -12.73 -0.52
CA ARG A 142 -9.72 -12.58 -0.51
C ARG A 142 -9.11 -13.34 0.67
N THR A 143 -8.02 -14.05 0.41
CA THR A 143 -7.18 -14.67 1.43
C THR A 143 -5.97 -13.79 1.75
N PHE A 144 -5.51 -13.83 2.99
CA PHE A 144 -4.32 -13.15 3.48
C PHE A 144 -3.26 -14.16 3.93
N SER A 145 -2.03 -13.70 4.16
CA SER A 145 -0.95 -14.50 4.72
C SER A 145 -0.99 -14.60 6.26
N PHE A 146 -2.03 -14.09 6.86
CA PHE A 146 -2.33 -14.12 8.29
C PHE A 146 -3.80 -14.46 8.48
N ASP A 147 -4.13 -15.00 9.64
CA ASP A 147 -5.50 -15.33 10.01
C ASP A 147 -6.14 -14.15 10.75
N LEU A 148 -7.37 -13.78 10.35
CA LEU A 148 -8.08 -12.62 10.90
C LEU A 148 -8.58 -12.85 12.34
N ASP A 149 -8.73 -14.10 12.75
CA ASP A 149 -9.26 -14.44 14.08
C ASP A 149 -8.14 -14.68 15.08
N THR A 150 -7.09 -15.42 14.68
CA THR A 150 -6.03 -15.88 15.57
C THR A 150 -4.80 -14.99 15.60
N ASP A 151 -4.46 -14.32 14.51
CA ASP A 151 -3.24 -13.51 14.42
C ASP A 151 -3.48 -12.04 14.75
N MET A 152 -4.75 -11.61 14.83
CA MET A 152 -5.11 -10.20 15.02
C MET A 152 -5.26 -9.84 16.50
N ASP A 153 -4.44 -8.89 16.96
CA ASP A 153 -4.66 -8.20 18.24
C ASP A 153 -5.66 -7.05 18.07
N ARG A 154 -6.89 -7.28 18.53
CA ARG A 154 -7.97 -6.30 18.53
C ARG A 154 -8.04 -5.43 19.80
N SER A 155 -7.30 -5.78 20.84
CA SER A 155 -7.38 -5.12 22.15
C SER A 155 -7.02 -3.63 22.11
N GLY A 156 -6.25 -3.20 21.11
CA GLY A 156 -5.83 -1.81 20.95
C GLY A 156 -6.59 -1.05 19.86
N LEU A 157 -7.72 -1.57 19.38
CA LEU A 157 -8.59 -0.82 18.46
C LEU A 157 -9.53 0.09 19.26
N ASP A 158 -9.76 1.31 18.77
CA ASP A 158 -10.80 2.19 19.30
C ASP A 158 -12.17 1.71 18.82
N GLY A 159 -12.96 1.12 19.74
CA GLY A 159 -14.27 0.57 19.45
C GLY A 159 -15.27 1.63 18.96
N THR A 160 -15.18 2.89 19.43
CA THR A 160 -16.04 3.98 18.98
C THR A 160 -15.74 4.32 17.52
N LEU A 161 -14.46 4.53 17.19
CA LEU A 161 -14.01 4.83 15.84
C LEU A 161 -14.30 3.67 14.88
N LEU A 162 -14.11 2.44 15.35
CA LEU A 162 -14.41 1.23 14.59
C LEU A 162 -15.91 1.15 14.25
N ALA A 163 -16.79 1.47 15.21
CA ALA A 163 -18.25 1.51 15.00
C ALA A 163 -18.64 2.60 13.99
N GLU A 164 -18.07 3.80 14.12
CA GLU A 164 -18.27 4.89 13.16
C GLU A 164 -17.86 4.49 11.74
N TYR A 165 -16.69 3.89 11.60
CA TYR A 165 -16.19 3.43 10.30
C TYR A 165 -17.04 2.30 9.73
N LEU A 166 -17.46 1.33 10.55
CA LEU A 166 -18.30 0.21 10.13
C LEU A 166 -19.65 0.69 9.63
N ALA A 167 -20.21 1.76 10.21
CA ALA A 167 -21.50 2.32 9.81
C ALA A 167 -21.53 2.80 8.34
N VAL A 168 -20.40 3.15 7.74
CA VAL A 168 -20.29 3.58 6.34
C VAL A 168 -20.40 2.41 5.35
N PHE A 169 -20.16 1.18 5.81
CA PHE A 169 -20.26 -0.02 4.97
C PHE A 169 -21.72 -0.41 4.75
N ASP A 170 -21.95 -1.21 3.72
CA ASP A 170 -23.31 -1.68 3.40
C ASP A 170 -23.86 -2.62 4.50
N PRO A 171 -25.21 -2.69 4.64
CA PRO A 171 -25.85 -3.48 5.70
C PRO A 171 -25.49 -4.98 5.66
N ARG A 172 -25.25 -5.54 4.47
CA ARG A 172 -24.89 -6.96 4.33
C ARG A 172 -23.51 -7.25 4.90
N PHE A 173 -22.55 -6.38 4.60
CA PHE A 173 -21.21 -6.51 5.18
C PHE A 173 -21.25 -6.28 6.69
N ARG A 174 -21.99 -5.28 7.20
CA ARG A 174 -22.12 -5.02 8.65
C ARG A 174 -22.66 -6.24 9.40
N ALA A 175 -23.74 -6.84 8.89
CA ALA A 175 -24.30 -8.06 9.47
C ALA A 175 -23.33 -9.26 9.43
N ALA A 176 -22.59 -9.40 8.34
CA ALA A 176 -21.55 -10.42 8.22
C ALA A 176 -20.37 -10.16 9.19
N TYR A 177 -19.94 -8.90 9.32
CA TYR A 177 -18.89 -8.49 10.24
C TYR A 177 -19.26 -8.85 11.70
N GLU A 178 -20.45 -8.43 12.19
CA GLU A 178 -20.91 -8.72 13.54
C GLU A 178 -21.01 -10.23 13.82
N ARG A 179 -21.43 -11.01 12.83
CA ARG A 179 -21.52 -12.47 12.96
C ARG A 179 -20.15 -13.15 13.02
N LEU A 180 -19.16 -12.69 12.24
CA LEU A 180 -17.85 -13.32 12.10
C LEU A 180 -16.86 -12.82 13.16
N TRP A 181 -16.87 -11.54 13.48
CA TRP A 181 -15.84 -10.91 14.31
C TRP A 181 -16.40 -10.22 15.56
N GLY A 182 -17.72 -10.26 15.77
CA GLY A 182 -18.37 -9.64 16.92
C GLY A 182 -18.70 -8.17 16.69
N LYS A 183 -19.31 -7.55 17.69
CA LYS A 183 -19.57 -6.10 17.65
C LYS A 183 -18.27 -5.32 17.88
N PRO A 184 -18.17 -4.10 17.33
CA PRO A 184 -17.06 -3.19 17.59
C PRO A 184 -16.81 -2.92 19.06
#